data_2ed0b3ea505f5eefc69f33bfb7536938
#
_entry.id   2ed0b3ea505f5eefc69f33bfb7536938
#
_cell.length_a   1.000
_cell.length_b   1.000
_cell.length_c   1.000
_cell.angle_alpha   90.00
_cell.angle_beta   90.00
_cell.angle_gamma   90.00
#
_symmetry.space_group_name_H-M   'P 1'
#
loop_
_entity.id
_entity.type
_entity.pdbx_description
1 polymer ?
#
loop_
_entity_poly.entity_id
_entity_poly.type
_entity_poly.pdbx_seq_one_letter_code
_entity_poly.pdbx_strand_id
1 'polypeptide(L)'
;MAADTETLFDLLQMEIVKFMHSSKNIGKSEANTKLEQMGFRVGLSLIERFTKDSARFKDELDMMKFICKDFWIMLFGKQIDNLRTNHQGVYVLNDSSFKLLNRISANRQFVNECQKYVAYPCGLVRGALAGVGVTSFVSADLNEMPLVKFQVEIQR
;
A
#
# COMPACT_ATOMS: atom_id res chain seq x y z
N MET A 1 -10.36 3.42 22.05
CA MET A 1 -9.37 2.32 21.98
C MET A 1 -8.95 1.99 20.55
N ALA A 2 -9.87 1.72 19.63
CA ALA A 2 -9.50 1.46 18.21
C ALA A 2 -8.78 2.65 17.55
N ALA A 3 -9.27 3.88 17.78
CA ALA A 3 -8.65 5.10 17.24
C ALA A 3 -7.21 5.31 17.74
N ASP A 4 -6.94 4.96 18.97
CA ASP A 4 -5.59 5.09 19.55
C ASP A 4 -4.62 4.10 18.95
N THR A 5 -5.07 2.88 18.68
CA THR A 5 -4.26 1.83 18.04
C THR A 5 -3.92 2.20 16.59
N GLU A 6 -4.90 2.73 15.86
CA GLU A 6 -4.68 3.20 14.48
C GLU A 6 -3.68 4.36 14.44
N THR A 7 -3.81 5.31 15.37
CA THR A 7 -2.88 6.44 15.48
C THR A 7 -1.47 5.96 15.80
N LEU A 8 -1.34 5.01 16.73
CA LEU A 8 -0.04 4.43 17.07
C LEU A 8 0.61 3.76 15.86
N PHE A 9 -0.15 3.00 15.08
CA PHE A 9 0.34 2.33 13.88
C PHE A 9 0.83 3.35 12.84
N ASP A 10 0.03 4.39 12.58
CA ASP A 10 0.38 5.44 11.62
C ASP A 10 1.66 6.18 12.04
N LEU A 11 1.76 6.55 13.31
CA LEU A 11 2.95 7.26 13.81
C LEU A 11 4.20 6.38 13.75
N LEU A 12 4.08 5.10 14.10
CA LEU A 12 5.19 4.16 14.02
C LEU A 12 5.66 4.00 12.57
N GLN A 13 4.73 3.86 11.64
CA GLN A 13 5.03 3.75 10.21
C GLN A 13 5.75 5.00 9.70
N MET A 14 5.29 6.19 10.09
CA MET A 14 5.94 7.45 9.74
C MET A 14 7.37 7.51 10.28
N GLU A 15 7.60 7.08 11.50
CA GLU A 15 8.94 7.08 12.11
C GLU A 15 9.87 6.09 11.42
N ILE A 16 9.39 4.93 11.04
CA ILE A 16 10.17 3.94 10.29
C ILE A 16 10.63 4.53 8.94
N VAL A 17 9.71 5.19 8.22
CA VAL A 17 10.04 5.83 6.94
C VAL A 17 11.10 6.92 7.13
N LYS A 18 10.94 7.78 8.11
CA LYS A 18 11.91 8.82 8.44
C LYS A 18 13.28 8.23 8.78
N PHE A 19 13.29 7.19 9.61
CA PHE A 19 14.52 6.50 10.01
C PHE A 19 15.26 5.94 8.80
N MET A 20 14.55 5.26 7.91
CA MET A 20 15.15 4.66 6.71
C MET A 20 15.75 5.72 5.77
N HIS A 21 15.09 6.87 5.64
CA HIS A 21 15.55 7.95 4.76
C HIS A 21 16.59 8.88 5.41
N SER A 22 16.73 8.84 6.73
CA SER A 22 17.73 9.66 7.45
C SER A 22 19.10 9.02 7.52
N SER A 23 19.23 7.75 7.20
CA SER A 23 20.51 7.05 7.24
C SER A 23 21.46 7.59 6.15
N LYS A 24 22.62 8.06 6.57
CA LYS A 24 23.63 8.61 5.67
C LYS A 24 24.26 7.55 4.75
N ASN A 25 24.14 6.28 5.10
CA ASN A 25 24.74 5.16 4.39
C ASN A 25 23.81 4.56 3.33
N ILE A 26 22.57 5.04 3.22
CA ILE A 26 21.55 4.47 2.34
C ILE A 26 21.01 5.57 1.44
N GLY A 27 21.03 5.37 0.12
CA GLY A 27 20.41 6.27 -0.84
C GLY A 27 18.88 6.18 -0.81
N LYS A 28 18.20 7.18 -1.40
CA LYS A 28 16.72 7.22 -1.45
C LYS A 28 16.12 5.97 -2.11
N SER A 29 16.72 5.54 -3.22
CA SER A 29 16.25 4.36 -3.96
C SER A 29 16.36 3.09 -3.11
N GLU A 30 17.47 2.93 -2.40
CA GLU A 30 17.69 1.77 -1.53
C GLU A 30 16.73 1.78 -0.34
N ALA A 31 16.51 2.96 0.27
CA ALA A 31 15.56 3.11 1.37
C ALA A 31 14.14 2.73 0.93
N ASN A 32 13.70 3.18 -0.24
CA ASN A 32 12.40 2.83 -0.80
C ASN A 32 12.28 1.32 -1.07
N THR A 33 13.34 0.71 -1.59
CA THR A 33 13.37 -0.74 -1.83
C THR A 33 13.23 -1.51 -0.52
N LYS A 34 13.94 -1.09 0.53
CA LYS A 34 13.84 -1.73 1.84
C LYS A 34 12.46 -1.57 2.47
N LEU A 35 11.87 -0.39 2.37
CA LEU A 35 10.51 -0.14 2.85
C LEU A 35 9.47 -0.99 2.11
N GLU A 36 9.61 -1.11 0.80
CA GLU A 36 8.75 -1.94 -0.02
C GLU A 36 8.88 -3.42 0.36
N GLN A 37 10.10 -3.92 0.59
CA GLN A 37 10.34 -5.28 1.06
C GLN A 37 9.75 -5.54 2.44
N MET A 38 9.82 -4.56 3.35
CA MET A 38 9.16 -4.65 4.66
C MET A 38 7.65 -4.77 4.50
N GLY A 39 7.08 -3.93 3.64
CA GLY A 39 5.66 -3.98 3.31
C GLY A 39 5.27 -5.32 2.72
N PHE A 40 6.08 -5.87 1.84
CA PHE A 40 5.88 -7.19 1.25
C PHE A 40 5.75 -8.28 2.33
N ARG A 41 6.68 -8.33 3.26
CA ARG A 41 6.66 -9.32 4.34
C ARG A 41 5.43 -9.17 5.24
N VAL A 42 5.07 -7.95 5.57
CA VAL A 42 3.89 -7.68 6.40
C VAL A 42 2.60 -8.02 5.65
N GLY A 43 2.50 -7.61 4.39
CA GLY A 43 1.34 -7.92 3.54
C GLY A 43 1.12 -9.41 3.36
N LEU A 44 2.20 -10.15 3.14
CA LEU A 44 2.17 -11.61 3.04
C LEU A 44 1.61 -12.25 4.31
N SER A 45 2.08 -11.81 5.47
CA SER A 45 1.61 -12.32 6.77
C SER A 45 0.16 -11.95 7.05
N LEU A 46 -0.23 -10.73 6.71
CA LEU A 46 -1.60 -10.26 6.93
C LEU A 46 -2.60 -11.00 6.08
N ILE A 47 -2.32 -11.19 4.79
CA ILE A 47 -3.27 -11.87 3.89
C ILE A 47 -3.49 -13.33 4.31
N GLU A 48 -2.47 -14.01 4.81
CA GLU A 48 -2.61 -15.36 5.33
C GLU A 48 -3.59 -15.42 6.49
N ARG A 49 -3.51 -14.45 7.41
CA ARG A 49 -4.41 -14.38 8.57
C ARG A 49 -5.84 -14.09 8.17
N PHE A 50 -6.05 -13.21 7.19
CA PHE A 50 -7.39 -12.78 6.77
C PHE A 50 -8.10 -13.79 5.88
N THR A 51 -7.34 -14.60 5.15
CA THR A 51 -7.91 -15.57 4.22
C THR A 51 -7.95 -16.99 4.78
N LYS A 52 -7.46 -17.18 5.99
CA LYS A 52 -7.35 -18.51 6.62
C LYS A 52 -8.68 -19.26 6.64
N ASP A 53 -9.77 -18.57 6.98
CA ASP A 53 -11.10 -19.17 7.11
C ASP A 53 -12.05 -18.76 5.97
N SER A 54 -11.51 -18.12 4.94
CA SER A 54 -12.28 -17.64 3.80
C SER A 54 -12.33 -18.67 2.67
N ALA A 55 -13.39 -18.62 1.87
CA ALA A 55 -13.46 -19.36 0.63
C ALA A 55 -12.37 -18.91 -0.33
N ARG A 56 -11.92 -19.78 -1.23
CA ARG A 56 -10.95 -19.41 -2.25
C ARG A 56 -11.52 -18.37 -3.19
N PHE A 57 -10.66 -17.48 -3.65
CA PHE A 57 -11.02 -16.49 -4.66
C PHE A 57 -11.33 -17.20 -5.99
N LYS A 58 -12.36 -16.72 -6.67
CA LYS A 58 -12.81 -17.30 -7.94
C LYS A 58 -11.84 -17.00 -9.07
N ASP A 59 -11.37 -15.75 -9.12
CA ASP A 59 -10.48 -15.26 -10.17
C ASP A 59 -9.64 -14.08 -9.65
N GLU A 60 -8.82 -13.55 -10.53
CA GLU A 60 -7.93 -12.41 -10.26
C GLU A 60 -8.73 -11.16 -9.87
N LEU A 61 -9.84 -10.89 -10.53
CA LEU A 61 -10.68 -9.74 -10.22
C LEU A 61 -11.28 -9.84 -8.82
N ASP A 62 -11.68 -11.03 -8.40
CA ASP A 62 -12.20 -11.28 -7.06
C ASP A 62 -11.13 -10.98 -5.99
N MET A 63 -9.89 -11.37 -6.23
CA MET A 63 -8.74 -11.03 -5.37
C MET A 63 -8.55 -9.51 -5.29
N MET A 64 -8.60 -8.83 -6.43
CA MET A 64 -8.42 -7.38 -6.47
C MET A 64 -9.55 -6.65 -5.75
N LYS A 65 -10.78 -7.12 -5.85
CA LYS A 65 -11.91 -6.56 -5.10
C LYS A 65 -11.72 -6.73 -3.59
N PHE A 66 -11.21 -7.86 -3.16
CA PHE A 66 -10.89 -8.10 -1.75
C PHE A 66 -9.82 -7.11 -1.25
N ILE A 67 -8.76 -6.91 -2.02
CA ILE A 67 -7.70 -5.95 -1.69
C ILE A 67 -8.28 -4.54 -1.58
N CYS A 68 -9.13 -4.14 -2.52
CA CYS A 68 -9.69 -2.79 -2.57
C CYS A 68 -10.69 -2.49 -1.45
N LYS A 69 -11.35 -3.49 -0.93
CA LYS A 69 -12.37 -3.33 0.10
C LYS A 69 -11.86 -3.81 1.46
N ASP A 70 -11.84 -5.11 1.68
CA ASP A 70 -11.61 -5.67 3.01
C ASP A 70 -10.19 -5.40 3.53
N PHE A 71 -9.20 -5.62 2.69
CA PHE A 71 -7.80 -5.41 3.03
C PHE A 71 -7.50 -3.91 3.24
N TRP A 72 -8.03 -3.05 2.36
CA TRP A 72 -7.83 -1.59 2.45
C TRP A 72 -8.50 -0.98 3.67
N ILE A 73 -9.73 -1.40 3.99
CA ILE A 73 -10.44 -0.96 5.19
C ILE A 73 -9.64 -1.32 6.44
N MET A 74 -9.10 -2.52 6.48
CA MET A 74 -8.31 -2.96 7.62
C MET A 74 -7.03 -2.14 7.80
N LEU A 75 -6.33 -1.85 6.70
CA LEU A 75 -5.06 -1.11 6.74
C LEU A 75 -5.27 0.39 6.95
N PHE A 76 -6.25 0.97 6.28
CA PHE A 76 -6.38 2.43 6.15
C PHE A 76 -7.75 2.98 6.58
N GLY A 77 -8.63 2.13 7.08
CA GLY A 77 -9.93 2.56 7.61
C GLY A 77 -10.99 2.91 6.59
N LYS A 78 -10.70 2.81 5.30
CA LYS A 78 -11.64 3.08 4.21
C LYS A 78 -11.34 2.17 3.02
N GLN A 79 -12.33 1.94 2.19
CA GLN A 79 -12.12 1.19 0.94
C GLN A 79 -11.54 2.08 -0.16
N ILE A 80 -10.99 1.47 -1.19
CA ILE A 80 -10.57 2.16 -2.41
C ILE A 80 -11.79 2.82 -3.07
N ASP A 81 -11.63 4.04 -3.55
CA ASP A 81 -12.73 4.80 -4.14
C ASP A 81 -13.12 4.26 -5.53
N ASN A 82 -12.13 3.86 -6.31
CA ASN A 82 -12.36 3.37 -7.67
C ASN A 82 -11.27 2.37 -8.08
N LEU A 83 -11.71 1.26 -8.68
CA LEU A 83 -10.83 0.25 -9.26
C LEU A 83 -11.04 0.23 -10.77
N ARG A 84 -9.96 0.42 -11.52
CA ARG A 84 -9.97 0.32 -12.98
C ARG A 84 -9.05 -0.80 -13.44
N THR A 85 -9.40 -1.44 -14.53
CA THR A 85 -8.58 -2.48 -15.13
C THR A 85 -8.60 -2.38 -16.66
N ASN A 86 -7.47 -2.74 -17.30
CA ASN A 86 -7.41 -2.87 -18.76
C ASN A 86 -7.76 -4.28 -19.24
N HIS A 87 -8.14 -5.17 -18.30
CA HIS A 87 -8.42 -6.60 -18.55
C HIS A 87 -7.21 -7.39 -19.10
N GLN A 88 -6.01 -6.81 -19.03
CA GLN A 88 -4.76 -7.43 -19.49
C GLN A 88 -3.72 -7.51 -18.36
N GLY A 89 -4.18 -7.59 -17.11
CA GLY A 89 -3.32 -7.75 -15.96
C GLY A 89 -2.87 -6.45 -15.30
N VAL A 90 -3.41 -5.31 -15.72
CA VAL A 90 -3.13 -4.02 -15.07
C VAL A 90 -4.38 -3.53 -14.34
N TYR A 91 -4.19 -3.17 -13.07
CA TYR A 91 -5.25 -2.63 -12.20
C TYR A 91 -4.77 -1.31 -11.61
N VAL A 92 -5.66 -0.32 -11.57
CA VAL A 92 -5.37 0.97 -10.95
C VAL A 92 -6.35 1.18 -9.80
N LEU A 93 -5.81 1.32 -8.60
CA LEU A 93 -6.55 1.53 -7.37
C LEU A 93 -6.44 3.01 -6.99
N ASN A 94 -7.57 3.71 -7.03
CA ASN A 94 -7.63 5.15 -6.72
C ASN A 94 -8.08 5.36 -5.28
N ASP A 95 -7.26 6.02 -4.49
CA ASP A 95 -7.60 6.48 -3.14
C ASP A 95 -7.54 8.01 -3.11
N SER A 96 -8.70 8.66 -3.03
CA SER A 96 -8.81 10.12 -3.08
C SER A 96 -8.37 10.81 -1.79
N SER A 97 -8.22 10.06 -0.70
CA SER A 97 -7.86 10.60 0.61
C SER A 97 -6.99 9.59 1.36
N PHE A 98 -5.78 9.34 0.81
CA PHE A 98 -4.87 8.37 1.39
C PHE A 98 -4.42 8.80 2.78
N LYS A 99 -4.70 7.96 3.77
CA LYS A 99 -4.60 8.29 5.19
C LYS A 99 -3.21 8.77 5.61
N LEU A 100 -2.15 8.09 5.16
CA LEU A 100 -0.78 8.46 5.53
C LEU A 100 -0.40 9.84 5.01
N LEU A 101 -0.83 10.20 3.80
CA LEU A 101 -0.53 11.50 3.22
C LEU A 101 -1.33 12.63 3.87
N ASN A 102 -2.55 12.35 4.33
CA ASN A 102 -3.37 13.34 5.02
C ASN A 102 -2.73 13.82 6.32
N ARG A 103 -1.98 12.96 7.01
CA ARG A 103 -1.27 13.34 8.23
C ARG A 103 -0.02 14.18 7.97
N ILE A 104 0.51 14.15 6.76
CA ILE A 104 1.77 14.81 6.39
C ILE A 104 1.50 16.14 5.70
N SER A 105 0.39 16.29 5.00
CA SER A 105 0.17 17.24 3.91
C SER A 105 -0.33 18.62 4.32
N ALA A 106 0.13 19.19 5.43
CA ALA A 106 -0.22 20.57 5.71
C ALA A 106 0.46 21.59 4.77
N ASN A 107 1.49 21.20 4.01
CA ASN A 107 2.27 22.12 3.17
C ASN A 107 2.69 21.50 1.83
N ARG A 108 2.55 22.28 0.76
CA ARG A 108 2.97 21.92 -0.61
C ARG A 108 4.46 21.59 -0.78
N GLN A 109 5.28 21.94 0.22
CA GLN A 109 6.73 21.67 0.20
C GLN A 109 7.06 20.17 0.34
N PHE A 110 6.06 19.34 0.62
CA PHE A 110 6.25 17.92 0.93
C PHE A 110 5.92 16.96 -0.22
N VAL A 111 5.68 17.43 -1.45
CA VAL A 111 5.41 16.53 -2.58
C VAL A 111 6.54 15.51 -2.76
N ASN A 112 7.80 15.95 -2.65
CA ASN A 112 8.95 15.05 -2.71
C ASN A 112 9.05 14.12 -1.50
N GLU A 113 8.57 14.55 -0.35
CA GLU A 113 8.56 13.73 0.86
C GLU A 113 7.42 12.71 0.86
N CYS A 114 6.30 13.03 0.24
CA CYS A 114 5.16 12.13 0.14
C CYS A 114 5.51 10.82 -0.58
N GLN A 115 6.41 10.86 -1.55
CA GLN A 115 6.87 9.66 -2.26
C GLN A 115 7.53 8.63 -1.35
N LYS A 116 8.16 9.08 -0.25
CA LYS A 116 8.77 8.17 0.72
C LYS A 116 7.74 7.29 1.43
N TYR A 117 6.51 7.79 1.55
CA TYR A 117 5.46 7.17 2.35
C TYR A 117 4.58 6.20 1.56
N VAL A 118 4.79 6.06 0.25
CA VAL A 118 4.02 5.12 -0.58
C VAL A 118 4.74 3.81 -0.86
N ALA A 119 6.04 3.73 -0.62
CA ALA A 119 6.83 2.53 -0.86
C ALA A 119 6.34 1.33 0.00
N TYR A 120 6.12 1.56 1.27
CA TYR A 120 5.63 0.53 2.19
C TYR A 120 4.22 0.06 1.82
N PRO A 121 3.24 0.93 1.58
CA PRO A 121 1.92 0.50 1.08
C PRO A 121 1.98 -0.30 -0.23
N CYS A 122 2.83 0.07 -1.17
CA CYS A 122 3.03 -0.72 -2.40
C CYS A 122 3.50 -2.14 -2.07
N GLY A 123 4.41 -2.26 -1.12
CA GLY A 123 4.88 -3.56 -0.62
C GLY A 123 3.78 -4.38 0.03
N LEU A 124 2.92 -3.73 0.83
CA LEU A 124 1.76 -4.38 1.47
C LEU A 124 0.85 -5.03 0.42
N VAL A 125 0.52 -4.32 -0.64
CA VAL A 125 -0.32 -4.83 -1.72
C VAL A 125 0.37 -5.98 -2.46
N ARG A 126 1.64 -5.81 -2.81
CA ARG A 126 2.42 -6.84 -3.50
C ARG A 126 2.52 -8.12 -2.67
N GLY A 127 2.77 -7.98 -1.36
CA GLY A 127 2.84 -9.11 -0.44
C GLY A 127 1.51 -9.83 -0.26
N ALA A 128 0.42 -9.08 -0.16
CA ALA A 128 -0.92 -9.65 -0.07
C ALA A 128 -1.27 -10.47 -1.31
N LEU A 129 -0.97 -9.95 -2.49
CA LEU A 129 -1.20 -10.67 -3.75
C LEU A 129 -0.31 -11.91 -3.86
N ALA A 130 0.96 -11.80 -3.46
CA ALA A 130 1.86 -12.96 -3.43
C ALA A 130 1.35 -14.07 -2.52
N GLY A 131 0.76 -13.70 -1.38
CA GLY A 131 0.18 -14.65 -0.42
C GLY A 131 -1.00 -15.43 -0.97
N VAL A 132 -1.69 -14.92 -1.97
CA VAL A 132 -2.78 -15.62 -2.66
C VAL A 132 -2.33 -16.19 -4.02
N GLY A 133 -1.02 -16.23 -4.26
CA GLY A 133 -0.44 -16.88 -5.43
C GLY A 133 -0.28 -16.01 -6.66
N VAL A 134 -0.39 -14.68 -6.52
CA VAL A 134 -0.28 -13.74 -7.63
C VAL A 134 1.00 -12.90 -7.49
N THR A 135 1.92 -13.09 -8.44
CA THR A 135 3.12 -12.25 -8.51
C THR A 135 2.79 -10.95 -9.25
N SER A 136 3.12 -9.82 -8.65
CA SER A 136 2.78 -8.52 -9.20
C SER A 136 3.91 -7.51 -9.00
N PHE A 137 3.84 -6.43 -9.74
CA PHE A 137 4.62 -5.23 -9.56
C PHE A 137 3.67 -4.09 -9.19
N VAL A 138 3.95 -3.40 -8.10
CA VAL A 138 3.07 -2.34 -7.58
C VAL A 138 3.83 -1.02 -7.49
N SER A 139 3.26 0.02 -8.07
CA SER A 139 3.79 1.38 -8.01
C SER A 139 2.69 2.35 -7.60
N ALA A 140 3.07 3.56 -7.19
CA ALA A 140 2.12 4.60 -6.80
C ALA A 140 2.42 5.89 -7.56
N ASP A 141 1.37 6.55 -8.03
CA ASP A 141 1.42 7.83 -8.70
C ASP A 141 0.80 8.91 -7.81
N LEU A 142 1.55 9.96 -7.54
CA LEU A 142 1.18 11.08 -6.68
C LEU A 142 0.96 12.39 -7.45
N ASN A 143 0.89 12.34 -8.77
CA ASN A 143 0.80 13.55 -9.59
C ASN A 143 -0.50 14.34 -9.38
N GLU A 144 -1.56 13.68 -8.94
CA GLU A 144 -2.88 14.29 -8.72
C GLU A 144 -3.26 14.36 -7.23
N MET A 145 -2.29 14.69 -6.37
CA MET A 145 -2.58 14.76 -4.92
C MET A 145 -3.77 15.67 -4.61
N PRO A 146 -4.61 15.31 -3.62
CA PRO A 146 -4.45 14.26 -2.63
C PRO A 146 -4.79 12.83 -3.10
N LEU A 147 -5.18 12.67 -4.35
CA LEU A 147 -5.43 11.37 -4.95
C LEU A 147 -4.13 10.59 -5.13
N VAL A 148 -4.11 9.35 -4.63
CA VAL A 148 -3.02 8.40 -4.88
C VAL A 148 -3.54 7.28 -5.78
N LYS A 149 -2.82 7.02 -6.85
CA LYS A 149 -3.13 5.92 -7.78
C LYS A 149 -2.11 4.81 -7.57
N PHE A 150 -2.56 3.67 -7.06
CA PHE A 150 -1.73 2.47 -6.96
C PHE A 150 -1.92 1.64 -8.22
N GLN A 151 -0.86 1.45 -8.98
CA GLN A 151 -0.90 0.64 -10.18
C GLN A 151 -0.34 -0.74 -9.89
N VAL A 152 -1.13 -1.77 -10.16
CA VAL A 152 -0.77 -3.17 -9.97
C VAL A 152 -0.65 -3.83 -11.34
N GLU A 153 0.53 -4.34 -11.65
CA GLU A 153 0.79 -5.10 -12.87
C GLU A 153 1.02 -6.56 -12.51
N ILE A 154 0.13 -7.42 -12.96
CA ILE A 154 0.23 -8.85 -12.71
C ILE A 154 1.32 -9.43 -13.62
N GLN A 155 2.24 -10.15 -13.02
CA GLN A 155 3.30 -10.86 -13.73
C GLN A 155 2.83 -12.28 -14.09
N ARG A 156 2.87 -12.60 -15.36
CA ARG A 156 2.45 -13.90 -15.87
C ARG A 156 3.60 -14.65 -16.51
#